data_016d7857d2ec83f64e48577942fe0193
#
_entry.id   016d7857d2ec83f64e48577942fe0193
#
_cell.length_a   1.000
_cell.length_b   1.000
_cell.length_c   1.000
_cell.angle_alpha   90.00
_cell.angle_beta   90.00
_cell.angle_gamma   90.00
#
_symmetry.space_group_name_H-M   'P 1'
#
loop_
_entity.id
_entity.type
_entity.pdbx_description
1 polymer ?
#
loop_
_entity_poly.entity_id
_entity_poly.type
_entity_poly.pdbx_seq_one_letter_code
_entity_poly.pdbx_strand_id
1 'polypeptide(L)'
;MNSEKWVLAIATGKHQRPLIYAAQEEGFKVLGIDKNPDNSIADKHLKCSTYDHLRCLNEIKEIIKYVNLFGVIARVSGPAVVTAAKIADHYKLKSYGSLLANSSLSKHDLYKTCTYLKIPSIFSEIVENPAEIRKLSNFVIKPDIPIHGKKNVFHCQNDKSFLRKFHSASEESLNRKVVVQPYIEGIDIIAATIVIEGAPLWIHLINENVNEINGKYYNSKVSNASPCTVRNAKNNNLAGAIARLFRYWNCTGFVFLSFKYTNNGTFVLYEVNPGLCGDDIAEGYLNANFTDANFFNIDVKVMTGEYKNLVSKSMKAKSLI
;
A
#
# COMPACT_ATOMS: atom_id res chain seq x y z
N MET A 1 38.23 3.74 6.66
CA MET A 1 37.27 4.85 6.39
C MET A 1 35.88 4.26 6.42
N ASN A 2 35.01 4.65 7.36
CA ASN A 2 33.61 4.22 7.33
C ASN A 2 32.96 4.82 6.08
N SER A 3 32.69 3.98 5.07
CA SER A 3 31.95 4.43 3.89
C SER A 3 30.54 4.85 4.33
N GLU A 4 30.11 6.04 3.96
CA GLU A 4 28.75 6.52 4.26
C GLU A 4 27.71 5.51 3.79
N LYS A 5 26.71 5.24 4.64
CA LYS A 5 25.59 4.37 4.32
C LYS A 5 24.48 5.18 3.68
N TRP A 6 23.97 4.73 2.54
CA TRP A 6 22.93 5.44 1.81
C TRP A 6 21.66 4.61 1.68
N VAL A 7 20.52 5.30 1.69
CA VAL A 7 19.22 4.77 1.24
C VAL A 7 18.68 5.63 0.11
N LEU A 8 17.92 5.01 -0.77
CA LEU A 8 17.21 5.69 -1.84
C LEU A 8 15.76 5.95 -1.42
N ALA A 9 15.31 7.21 -1.45
CA ALA A 9 13.94 7.60 -1.19
C ALA A 9 13.20 7.85 -2.52
N ILE A 10 12.11 7.09 -2.74
CA ILE A 10 11.21 7.30 -3.88
C ILE A 10 10.14 8.31 -3.49
N ALA A 11 10.15 9.46 -4.15
CA ALA A 11 9.49 10.71 -3.82
C ALA A 11 10.05 11.38 -2.54
N THR A 12 10.03 12.71 -2.55
CA THR A 12 10.61 13.54 -1.47
C THR A 12 9.70 14.69 -1.05
N GLY A 13 8.42 14.62 -1.39
CA GLY A 13 7.42 15.62 -1.03
C GLY A 13 7.12 15.67 0.47
N LYS A 14 6.18 16.53 0.86
CA LYS A 14 5.83 16.77 2.27
C LYS A 14 5.49 15.50 3.04
N HIS A 15 4.72 14.59 2.44
CA HIS A 15 4.28 13.35 3.08
C HIS A 15 5.38 12.31 3.25
N GLN A 16 6.50 12.43 2.51
CA GLN A 16 7.66 11.52 2.61
C GLN A 16 8.67 11.98 3.67
N ARG A 17 8.62 13.24 4.11
CA ARG A 17 9.59 13.80 5.06
C ARG A 17 9.76 13.00 6.36
N PRO A 18 8.68 12.50 7.03
CA PRO A 18 8.87 11.71 8.25
C PRO A 18 9.73 10.46 8.05
N LEU A 19 9.59 9.79 6.89
CA LEU A 19 10.38 8.61 6.55
C LEU A 19 11.84 8.98 6.21
N ILE A 20 12.08 10.12 5.56
CA ILE A 20 13.42 10.63 5.26
C ILE A 20 14.14 11.03 6.55
N TYR A 21 13.47 11.74 7.47
CA TYR A 21 14.02 12.05 8.80
C TYR A 21 14.38 10.77 9.57
N ALA A 22 13.50 9.78 9.59
CA ALA A 22 13.77 8.51 10.25
C ALA A 22 15.03 7.83 9.68
N ALA A 23 15.24 7.88 8.36
CA ALA A 23 16.44 7.32 7.75
C ALA A 23 17.70 8.07 8.17
N GLN A 24 17.64 9.41 8.24
CA GLN A 24 18.75 10.25 8.71
C GLN A 24 19.05 10.04 10.21
N GLU A 25 18.03 9.87 11.05
CA GLU A 25 18.16 9.51 12.47
C GLU A 25 18.81 8.14 12.68
N GLU A 26 18.54 7.16 11.81
CA GLU A 26 19.18 5.85 11.81
C GLU A 26 20.60 5.88 11.19
N GLY A 27 21.12 7.07 10.86
CA GLY A 27 22.49 7.28 10.40
C GLY A 27 22.73 7.06 8.90
N PHE A 28 21.66 7.03 8.10
CA PHE A 28 21.76 6.93 6.64
C PHE A 28 21.78 8.32 5.99
N LYS A 29 22.57 8.46 4.93
CA LYS A 29 22.40 9.51 3.94
C LYS A 29 21.27 9.14 3.00
N VAL A 30 20.50 10.12 2.54
CA VAL A 30 19.35 9.90 1.69
C VAL A 30 19.57 10.47 0.29
N LEU A 31 19.48 9.61 -0.72
CA LEU A 31 19.38 10.00 -2.12
C LEU A 31 17.90 10.03 -2.51
N GLY A 32 17.34 11.21 -2.73
CA GLY A 32 15.93 11.40 -3.07
C GLY A 32 15.70 11.45 -4.58
N ILE A 33 14.64 10.79 -5.05
CA ILE A 33 14.15 10.92 -6.44
C ILE A 33 12.78 11.58 -6.41
N ASP A 34 12.63 12.69 -7.10
CA ASP A 34 11.35 13.37 -7.29
C ASP A 34 11.35 14.16 -8.60
N LYS A 35 10.17 14.36 -9.20
CA LYS A 35 10.03 15.26 -10.34
C LYS A 35 10.22 16.74 -9.94
N ASN A 36 9.93 17.09 -8.69
CA ASN A 36 10.02 18.43 -8.12
C ASN A 36 10.78 18.39 -6.78
N PRO A 37 12.13 18.30 -6.79
CA PRO A 37 12.93 18.12 -5.58
C PRO A 37 13.14 19.41 -4.75
N ASP A 38 12.63 20.56 -5.18
CA ASP A 38 12.99 21.89 -4.66
C ASP A 38 12.77 22.06 -3.14
N ASN A 39 11.86 21.29 -2.54
CA ASN A 39 11.58 21.31 -1.09
C ASN A 39 11.99 20.00 -0.39
N SER A 40 12.84 19.22 -1.01
CA SER A 40 13.30 17.96 -0.43
C SER A 40 14.30 18.23 0.71
N ILE A 41 14.25 17.34 1.72
CA ILE A 41 15.20 17.31 2.86
C ILE A 41 16.23 16.18 2.70
N ALA A 42 16.25 15.48 1.57
CA ALA A 42 17.24 14.45 1.28
C ALA A 42 18.65 15.08 1.11
N ASP A 43 19.71 14.31 1.37
CA ASP A 43 21.10 14.77 1.29
C ASP A 43 21.57 15.01 -0.15
N LYS A 44 21.04 14.23 -1.10
CA LYS A 44 21.21 14.40 -2.54
C LYS A 44 19.89 14.20 -3.27
N HIS A 45 19.75 14.84 -4.44
CA HIS A 45 18.50 14.79 -5.21
C HIS A 45 18.74 14.43 -6.66
N LEU A 46 17.82 13.62 -7.19
CA LEU A 46 17.67 13.35 -8.61
C LEU A 46 16.32 13.86 -9.08
N LYS A 47 16.33 14.74 -10.08
CA LYS A 47 15.10 15.22 -10.72
C LYS A 47 14.63 14.23 -11.78
N CYS A 48 13.77 13.31 -11.39
CA CYS A 48 13.20 12.27 -12.25
C CYS A 48 11.76 11.96 -11.84
N SER A 49 10.91 11.62 -12.81
CA SER A 49 9.57 11.14 -12.51
C SER A 49 9.63 9.77 -11.84
N THR A 50 9.05 9.66 -10.65
CA THR A 50 8.94 8.38 -9.94
C THR A 50 8.03 7.36 -10.63
N TYR A 51 7.39 7.71 -11.74
CA TYR A 51 6.56 6.81 -12.57
C TYR A 51 7.36 6.17 -13.71
N ASP A 52 8.61 6.58 -13.94
CA ASP A 52 9.49 6.06 -14.97
C ASP A 52 10.69 5.34 -14.34
N HIS A 53 10.49 4.07 -14.02
CA HIS A 53 11.52 3.27 -13.36
C HIS A 53 12.78 3.06 -14.19
N LEU A 54 12.68 3.01 -15.54
CA LEU A 54 13.83 2.83 -16.41
C LEU A 54 14.72 4.07 -16.40
N ARG A 55 14.11 5.25 -16.51
CA ARG A 55 14.83 6.52 -16.38
C ARG A 55 15.44 6.67 -14.99
N CYS A 56 14.69 6.38 -13.94
CA CYS A 56 15.22 6.39 -12.57
C CYS A 56 16.45 5.49 -12.43
N LEU A 57 16.42 4.25 -12.91
CA LEU A 57 17.56 3.33 -12.89
C LEU A 57 18.79 3.90 -13.63
N ASN A 58 18.59 4.51 -14.78
CA ASN A 58 19.70 5.09 -15.57
C ASN A 58 20.34 6.26 -14.84
N GLU A 59 19.55 7.18 -14.27
CA GLU A 59 20.04 8.33 -13.52
C GLU A 59 20.77 7.92 -12.21
N ILE A 60 20.28 6.88 -11.53
CA ILE A 60 20.89 6.37 -10.29
C ILE A 60 22.25 5.73 -10.54
N LYS A 61 22.45 5.04 -11.67
CA LYS A 61 23.68 4.27 -11.96
C LYS A 61 24.95 5.09 -11.77
N GLU A 62 24.94 6.35 -12.17
CA GLU A 62 26.12 7.22 -12.09
C GLU A 62 26.45 7.61 -10.65
N ILE A 63 25.45 7.71 -9.78
CA ILE A 63 25.64 8.09 -8.36
C ILE A 63 26.01 6.86 -7.53
N ILE A 64 25.37 5.73 -7.76
CA ILE A 64 25.54 4.50 -6.95
C ILE A 64 26.96 3.93 -7.08
N LYS A 65 27.68 4.22 -8.15
CA LYS A 65 29.12 3.85 -8.28
C LYS A 65 29.97 4.35 -7.10
N TYR A 66 29.53 5.41 -6.44
CA TYR A 66 30.27 6.09 -5.38
C TYR A 66 29.64 5.99 -4.00
N VAL A 67 28.52 5.28 -3.86
CA VAL A 67 27.77 5.18 -2.60
C VAL A 67 27.45 3.72 -2.26
N ASN A 68 27.44 3.40 -0.97
CA ASN A 68 27.03 2.11 -0.47
C ASN A 68 25.53 2.12 -0.18
N LEU A 69 24.70 1.59 -1.09
CA LEU A 69 23.25 1.59 -0.98
C LEU A 69 22.75 0.41 -0.16
N PHE A 70 22.02 0.69 0.93
CA PHE A 70 21.50 -0.30 1.88
C PHE A 70 20.02 -0.63 1.68
N GLY A 71 19.23 0.27 1.13
CA GLY A 71 17.79 0.07 0.97
C GLY A 71 17.12 1.08 0.08
N VAL A 72 15.89 0.76 -0.31
CA VAL A 72 14.96 1.66 -0.98
C VAL A 72 13.78 1.90 -0.04
N ILE A 73 13.57 3.16 0.36
CA ILE A 73 12.44 3.56 1.20
C ILE A 73 11.39 4.29 0.34
N ALA A 74 10.13 3.99 0.56
CA ALA A 74 9.05 4.57 -0.25
C ALA A 74 7.75 4.67 0.55
N ARG A 75 7.22 5.87 0.65
CA ARG A 75 5.87 6.14 1.17
C ARG A 75 5.04 6.72 0.04
N VAL A 76 4.67 5.86 -0.89
CA VAL A 76 4.06 6.23 -2.17
C VAL A 76 2.94 5.27 -2.55
N SER A 77 2.15 5.63 -3.55
CA SER A 77 1.12 4.78 -4.14
C SER A 77 1.22 4.76 -5.67
N GLY A 78 0.48 3.87 -6.30
CA GLY A 78 0.42 3.77 -7.75
C GLY A 78 1.75 3.37 -8.40
N PRO A 79 2.10 3.89 -9.59
CA PRO A 79 3.30 3.48 -10.34
C PRO A 79 4.63 3.69 -9.59
N ALA A 80 4.68 4.63 -8.64
CA ALA A 80 5.88 4.87 -7.85
C ALA A 80 6.26 3.68 -6.95
N VAL A 81 5.29 2.86 -6.51
CA VAL A 81 5.53 1.61 -5.78
C VAL A 81 6.26 0.61 -6.68
N VAL A 82 5.84 0.50 -7.94
CA VAL A 82 6.49 -0.37 -8.94
C VAL A 82 7.93 0.08 -9.18
N THR A 83 8.16 1.40 -9.25
CA THR A 83 9.51 1.96 -9.39
C THR A 83 10.39 1.61 -8.20
N ALA A 84 9.87 1.74 -6.96
CA ALA A 84 10.61 1.35 -5.76
C ALA A 84 11.00 -0.14 -5.79
N ALA A 85 10.05 -1.03 -6.09
CA ALA A 85 10.29 -2.46 -6.18
C ALA A 85 11.30 -2.82 -7.28
N LYS A 86 11.16 -2.27 -8.49
CA LYS A 86 12.07 -2.52 -9.62
C LYS A 86 13.50 -2.06 -9.36
N ILE A 87 13.68 -0.93 -8.71
CA ILE A 87 15.01 -0.43 -8.34
C ILE A 87 15.62 -1.34 -7.27
N ALA A 88 14.87 -1.69 -6.23
CA ALA A 88 15.36 -2.58 -5.18
C ALA A 88 15.73 -3.96 -5.74
N ASP A 89 14.89 -4.55 -6.61
CA ASP A 89 15.18 -5.83 -7.29
C ASP A 89 16.47 -5.75 -8.13
N HIS A 90 16.68 -4.65 -8.87
CA HIS A 90 17.89 -4.43 -9.69
C HIS A 90 19.17 -4.43 -8.86
N TYR A 91 19.13 -3.80 -7.67
CA TYR A 91 20.29 -3.74 -6.76
C TYR A 91 20.30 -4.86 -5.70
N LYS A 92 19.39 -5.84 -5.82
CA LYS A 92 19.26 -6.99 -4.89
C LYS A 92 19.05 -6.55 -3.43
N LEU A 93 18.31 -5.49 -3.23
CA LEU A 93 17.94 -4.95 -1.93
C LEU A 93 16.62 -5.53 -1.44
N LYS A 94 16.33 -5.40 -0.14
CA LYS A 94 15.01 -5.73 0.42
C LYS A 94 13.94 -4.88 -0.24
N SER A 95 12.79 -5.49 -0.55
CA SER A 95 11.77 -4.83 -1.33
C SER A 95 10.38 -5.41 -1.07
N TYR A 96 9.37 -4.66 -1.44
CA TYR A 96 7.99 -5.16 -1.50
C TYR A 96 7.83 -6.28 -2.54
N GLY A 97 8.79 -6.44 -3.46
CA GLY A 97 8.72 -7.39 -4.56
C GLY A 97 7.81 -6.91 -5.69
N SER A 98 8.24 -7.20 -6.93
CA SER A 98 7.49 -6.77 -8.12
C SER A 98 6.10 -7.39 -8.22
N LEU A 99 5.87 -8.60 -7.69
CA LEU A 99 4.54 -9.23 -7.69
C LEU A 99 3.54 -8.48 -6.80
N LEU A 100 3.95 -8.11 -5.58
CA LEU A 100 3.11 -7.31 -4.70
C LEU A 100 2.87 -5.91 -5.28
N ALA A 101 3.92 -5.25 -5.80
CA ALA A 101 3.80 -3.93 -6.40
C ALA A 101 2.79 -3.92 -7.56
N ASN A 102 2.80 -4.92 -8.43
CA ASN A 102 1.83 -5.07 -9.51
C ASN A 102 0.41 -5.34 -8.97
N SER A 103 0.25 -6.23 -7.98
CA SER A 103 -1.05 -6.51 -7.34
C SER A 103 -1.62 -5.26 -6.62
N SER A 104 -0.77 -4.37 -6.12
CA SER A 104 -1.21 -3.10 -5.52
C SER A 104 -1.70 -2.11 -6.58
N LEU A 105 -1.13 -2.17 -7.78
CA LEU A 105 -1.50 -1.29 -8.88
C LEU A 105 -2.80 -1.72 -9.55
N SER A 106 -2.99 -3.04 -9.76
CA SER A 106 -4.14 -3.62 -10.46
C SER A 106 -5.02 -4.43 -9.50
N LYS A 107 -6.24 -3.97 -9.29
CA LYS A 107 -7.25 -4.71 -8.48
C LYS A 107 -7.68 -6.02 -9.14
N HIS A 108 -7.60 -6.09 -10.45
CA HIS A 108 -7.86 -7.31 -11.20
C HIS A 108 -6.75 -8.36 -10.98
N ASP A 109 -5.47 -7.95 -10.95
CA ASP A 109 -4.37 -8.87 -10.67
C ASP A 109 -4.36 -9.33 -9.21
N LEU A 110 -4.76 -8.45 -8.28
CA LEU A 110 -5.00 -8.84 -6.88
C LEU A 110 -6.08 -9.92 -6.80
N TYR A 111 -7.22 -9.73 -7.48
CA TYR A 111 -8.30 -10.71 -7.52
C TYR A 111 -7.83 -12.06 -8.09
N LYS A 112 -7.08 -12.06 -9.22
CA LYS A 112 -6.50 -13.29 -9.79
C LYS A 112 -5.58 -14.00 -8.80
N THR A 113 -4.70 -13.25 -8.14
CA THR A 113 -3.79 -13.79 -7.11
C THR A 113 -4.57 -14.43 -5.96
N CYS A 114 -5.59 -13.75 -5.45
CA CYS A 114 -6.44 -14.29 -4.39
C CYS A 114 -7.21 -15.53 -4.81
N THR A 115 -7.74 -15.55 -6.03
CA THR A 115 -8.43 -16.72 -6.60
C THR A 115 -7.48 -17.93 -6.68
N TYR A 116 -6.27 -17.75 -7.19
CA TYR A 116 -5.25 -18.78 -7.24
C TYR A 116 -4.91 -19.33 -5.85
N LEU A 117 -4.79 -18.45 -4.85
CA LEU A 117 -4.46 -18.81 -3.46
C LEU A 117 -5.68 -19.23 -2.63
N LYS A 118 -6.88 -19.27 -3.21
CA LYS A 118 -8.15 -19.57 -2.52
C LYS A 118 -8.38 -18.65 -1.30
N ILE A 119 -8.17 -17.36 -1.50
CA ILE A 119 -8.41 -16.32 -0.49
C ILE A 119 -9.66 -15.54 -0.89
N PRO A 120 -10.64 -15.34 0.01
CA PRO A 120 -11.81 -14.53 -0.28
C PRO A 120 -11.43 -13.11 -0.69
N SER A 121 -11.83 -12.71 -1.89
CA SER A 121 -11.55 -11.38 -2.44
C SER A 121 -12.71 -10.92 -3.32
N ILE A 122 -12.83 -9.60 -3.50
CA ILE A 122 -13.85 -9.03 -4.38
C ILE A 122 -13.52 -9.37 -5.83
N PHE A 123 -14.50 -9.94 -6.55
CA PHE A 123 -14.42 -10.06 -8.00
C PHE A 123 -14.13 -8.70 -8.62
N SER A 124 -13.13 -8.62 -9.48
CA SER A 124 -12.66 -7.38 -10.08
C SER A 124 -12.45 -7.58 -11.58
N GLU A 125 -13.18 -6.84 -12.37
CA GLU A 125 -13.11 -6.90 -13.82
C GLU A 125 -12.67 -5.55 -14.40
N ILE A 126 -11.77 -5.60 -15.38
CA ILE A 126 -11.40 -4.42 -16.16
C ILE A 126 -12.38 -4.29 -17.31
N VAL A 127 -13.03 -3.14 -17.41
CA VAL A 127 -14.04 -2.84 -18.42
C VAL A 127 -13.61 -1.61 -19.22
N GLU A 128 -13.60 -1.77 -20.53
CA GLU A 128 -13.28 -0.68 -21.47
C GLU A 128 -14.55 -0.08 -22.11
N ASN A 129 -15.60 -0.91 -22.24
CA ASN A 129 -16.89 -0.48 -22.80
C ASN A 129 -17.98 -0.51 -21.74
N PRO A 130 -18.64 0.64 -21.43
CA PRO A 130 -19.70 0.70 -20.43
C PRO A 130 -20.92 -0.20 -20.75
N ALA A 131 -21.11 -0.61 -22.02
CA ALA A 131 -22.19 -1.52 -22.38
C ALA A 131 -22.08 -2.91 -21.75
N GLU A 132 -20.87 -3.33 -21.36
CA GLU A 132 -20.60 -4.61 -20.70
C GLU A 132 -21.16 -4.67 -19.28
N ILE A 133 -21.33 -3.51 -18.64
CA ILE A 133 -21.78 -3.38 -17.22
C ILE A 133 -23.30 -3.45 -17.06
N ARG A 134 -24.08 -3.33 -18.11
CA ARG A 134 -25.56 -3.19 -18.06
C ARG A 134 -26.32 -4.28 -17.33
N LYS A 135 -25.66 -5.43 -17.03
CA LYS A 135 -26.27 -6.56 -16.32
C LYS A 135 -26.13 -6.50 -14.79
N LEU A 136 -25.39 -5.54 -14.26
CA LEU A 136 -25.15 -5.40 -12.83
C LEU A 136 -26.11 -4.38 -12.22
N SER A 137 -26.77 -4.73 -11.13
CA SER A 137 -27.73 -3.86 -10.43
C SER A 137 -27.12 -3.07 -9.27
N ASN A 138 -26.04 -3.58 -8.66
CA ASN A 138 -25.38 -3.00 -7.48
C ASN A 138 -23.88 -3.25 -7.54
N PHE A 139 -23.09 -2.21 -7.86
CA PHE A 139 -21.66 -2.34 -8.13
C PHE A 139 -20.90 -1.04 -7.86
N VAL A 140 -19.59 -1.15 -7.79
CA VAL A 140 -18.65 -0.03 -7.65
C VAL A 140 -17.87 0.12 -8.95
N ILE A 141 -17.77 1.35 -9.44
CA ILE A 141 -16.90 1.76 -10.54
C ILE A 141 -15.73 2.56 -9.95
N LYS A 142 -14.52 2.28 -10.40
CA LYS A 142 -13.33 3.03 -10.01
C LYS A 142 -12.27 3.04 -11.12
N PRO A 143 -11.36 4.03 -11.11
CA PRO A 143 -10.18 4.01 -11.98
C PRO A 143 -9.39 2.72 -11.76
N ASP A 144 -8.87 2.10 -12.83
CA ASP A 144 -7.98 0.94 -12.70
C ASP A 144 -6.65 1.36 -12.07
N ILE A 145 -5.96 2.32 -12.67
CA ILE A 145 -4.74 2.91 -12.12
C ILE A 145 -5.03 4.39 -11.80
N PRO A 146 -5.40 4.72 -10.56
CA PRO A 146 -5.85 6.07 -10.23
C PRO A 146 -4.71 7.09 -10.32
N ILE A 147 -4.99 8.26 -10.90
CA ILE A 147 -4.10 9.43 -10.90
C ILE A 147 -4.04 10.03 -9.49
N HIS A 148 -5.20 10.12 -8.82
CA HIS A 148 -5.32 10.58 -7.44
C HIS A 148 -6.06 9.53 -6.61
N GLY A 149 -5.59 9.27 -5.41
CA GLY A 149 -6.17 8.26 -4.52
C GLY A 149 -7.65 8.52 -4.20
N LYS A 150 -8.49 7.49 -4.22
CA LYS A 150 -9.93 7.49 -3.89
C LYS A 150 -10.82 8.46 -4.70
N LYS A 151 -10.27 9.21 -5.65
CA LYS A 151 -11.04 10.10 -6.51
C LYS A 151 -11.75 9.30 -7.59
N ASN A 152 -13.01 9.69 -7.90
CA ASN A 152 -13.87 9.06 -8.90
C ASN A 152 -14.10 7.55 -8.67
N VAL A 153 -14.28 7.18 -7.40
CA VAL A 153 -14.85 5.89 -6.98
C VAL A 153 -16.33 6.11 -6.75
N PHE A 154 -17.19 5.33 -7.41
CA PHE A 154 -18.63 5.51 -7.40
C PHE A 154 -19.36 4.20 -7.09
N HIS A 155 -20.29 4.25 -6.15
CA HIS A 155 -21.30 3.23 -5.98
C HIS A 155 -22.45 3.48 -6.99
N CYS A 156 -22.84 2.45 -7.70
CA CYS A 156 -23.88 2.47 -8.71
C CYS A 156 -24.97 1.45 -8.35
N GLN A 157 -26.17 1.97 -8.06
CA GLN A 157 -27.34 1.15 -7.78
C GLN A 157 -28.48 1.62 -8.67
N ASN A 158 -28.84 0.84 -9.70
CA ASN A 158 -29.89 1.19 -10.68
C ASN A 158 -29.76 2.64 -11.25
N ASP A 159 -28.53 3.05 -11.46
CA ASP A 159 -28.18 4.46 -11.64
C ASP A 159 -28.21 4.86 -13.12
N LYS A 160 -29.12 5.75 -13.47
CA LYS A 160 -29.20 6.35 -14.81
C LYS A 160 -27.96 7.18 -15.17
N SER A 161 -27.15 7.60 -14.18
CA SER A 161 -25.93 8.39 -14.37
C SER A 161 -24.66 7.55 -14.50
N PHE A 162 -24.77 6.21 -14.57
CA PHE A 162 -23.58 5.34 -14.56
C PHE A 162 -22.62 5.63 -15.71
N LEU A 163 -23.09 5.98 -16.91
CA LEU A 163 -22.24 6.33 -18.05
C LEU A 163 -21.34 7.54 -17.72
N ARG A 164 -21.89 8.59 -17.10
CA ARG A 164 -21.10 9.74 -16.69
C ARG A 164 -20.07 9.35 -15.63
N LYS A 165 -20.45 8.52 -14.66
CA LYS A 165 -19.54 8.01 -13.62
C LYS A 165 -18.42 7.15 -14.23
N PHE A 166 -18.75 6.30 -15.21
CA PHE A 166 -17.79 5.51 -15.97
C PHE A 166 -16.75 6.38 -16.67
N HIS A 167 -17.20 7.39 -17.44
CA HIS A 167 -16.29 8.32 -18.10
C HIS A 167 -15.41 9.08 -17.11
N SER A 168 -15.98 9.57 -16.01
CA SER A 168 -15.20 10.24 -14.95
C SER A 168 -14.14 9.31 -14.32
N ALA A 169 -14.46 8.03 -14.10
CA ALA A 169 -13.49 7.05 -13.61
C ALA A 169 -12.42 6.74 -14.64
N SER A 170 -12.80 6.63 -15.92
CA SER A 170 -11.83 6.42 -17.03
C SER A 170 -10.87 7.59 -17.19
N GLU A 171 -11.37 8.83 -17.10
CA GLU A 171 -10.53 10.04 -17.16
C GLU A 171 -9.54 10.13 -16.01
N GLU A 172 -9.91 9.66 -14.81
CA GLU A 172 -9.06 9.61 -13.62
C GLU A 172 -8.08 8.40 -13.63
N SER A 173 -8.14 7.54 -14.64
CA SER A 173 -7.25 6.38 -14.77
C SER A 173 -6.09 6.66 -15.73
N LEU A 174 -4.86 6.39 -15.31
CA LEU A 174 -3.64 6.55 -16.13
C LEU A 174 -3.70 5.76 -17.44
N ASN A 175 -4.33 4.58 -17.43
CA ASN A 175 -4.50 3.71 -18.59
C ASN A 175 -5.88 3.81 -19.25
N ARG A 176 -6.72 4.76 -18.81
CA ARG A 176 -8.10 4.97 -19.28
C ARG A 176 -9.04 3.78 -19.09
N LYS A 177 -8.65 2.76 -18.32
CA LYS A 177 -9.47 1.60 -17.99
C LYS A 177 -10.20 1.79 -16.67
N VAL A 178 -11.31 1.11 -16.54
CA VAL A 178 -12.19 1.16 -15.37
C VAL A 178 -12.28 -0.23 -14.76
N VAL A 179 -12.19 -0.29 -13.44
CA VAL A 179 -12.47 -1.51 -12.68
C VAL A 179 -13.90 -1.47 -12.19
N VAL A 180 -14.60 -2.58 -12.42
CA VAL A 180 -15.95 -2.83 -11.91
C VAL A 180 -15.89 -3.96 -10.88
N GLN A 181 -16.54 -3.74 -9.75
CA GLN A 181 -16.63 -4.71 -8.65
C GLN A 181 -18.07 -4.78 -8.14
N PRO A 182 -18.59 -5.95 -7.72
CA PRO A 182 -19.86 -5.98 -7.00
C PRO A 182 -19.75 -5.15 -5.72
N TYR A 183 -20.82 -4.46 -5.35
CA TYR A 183 -20.88 -3.81 -4.04
C TYR A 183 -21.05 -4.86 -2.95
N ILE A 184 -20.21 -4.82 -1.94
CA ILE A 184 -20.26 -5.73 -0.79
C ILE A 184 -20.51 -4.91 0.47
N GLU A 185 -21.61 -5.22 1.16
CA GLU A 185 -21.90 -4.65 2.47
C GLU A 185 -20.97 -5.22 3.53
N GLY A 186 -20.55 -4.35 4.45
CA GLY A 186 -19.70 -4.74 5.56
C GLY A 186 -18.88 -3.58 6.11
N ILE A 187 -18.14 -3.88 7.16
CA ILE A 187 -17.23 -2.94 7.81
C ILE A 187 -15.88 -2.98 7.09
N ASP A 188 -15.28 -1.81 6.87
CA ASP A 188 -13.92 -1.72 6.32
C ASP A 188 -12.88 -1.99 7.41
N ILE A 189 -12.07 -3.00 7.20
CA ILE A 189 -11.00 -3.42 8.12
C ILE A 189 -9.67 -3.39 7.38
N ILE A 190 -8.69 -2.72 7.97
CA ILE A 190 -7.31 -2.72 7.47
C ILE A 190 -6.49 -3.66 8.36
N ALA A 191 -5.78 -4.60 7.75
CA ALA A 191 -4.71 -5.31 8.41
C ALA A 191 -3.38 -4.58 8.13
N ALA A 192 -2.86 -3.87 9.12
CA ALA A 192 -1.52 -3.29 9.10
C ALA A 192 -0.51 -4.38 9.43
N THR A 193 0.51 -4.57 8.59
CA THR A 193 1.43 -5.69 8.73
C THR A 193 2.89 -5.27 8.57
N ILE A 194 3.78 -5.96 9.28
CA ILE A 194 5.22 -5.96 9.03
C ILE A 194 5.57 -7.35 8.50
N VAL A 195 6.21 -7.39 7.36
CA VAL A 195 6.55 -8.62 6.64
C VAL A 195 8.03 -8.68 6.40
N ILE A 196 8.64 -9.83 6.59
CA ILE A 196 10.06 -10.09 6.32
C ILE A 196 10.16 -11.36 5.50
N GLU A 197 10.66 -11.23 4.26
CA GLU A 197 10.88 -12.35 3.34
C GLU A 197 9.64 -13.27 3.21
N GLY A 198 8.47 -12.64 3.05
CA GLY A 198 7.19 -13.34 2.91
C GLY A 198 6.59 -13.88 4.21
N ALA A 199 7.24 -13.68 5.36
CA ALA A 199 6.71 -14.08 6.65
C ALA A 199 6.15 -12.85 7.42
N PRO A 200 4.88 -12.85 7.85
CA PRO A 200 4.36 -11.78 8.69
C PRO A 200 5.00 -11.85 10.08
N LEU A 201 5.62 -10.75 10.49
CA LEU A 201 6.18 -10.56 11.82
C LEU A 201 5.17 -9.95 12.79
N TRP A 202 4.25 -9.17 12.29
CA TRP A 202 3.22 -8.46 13.05
C TRP A 202 2.01 -8.18 12.18
N ILE A 203 0.81 -8.37 12.75
CA ILE A 203 -0.47 -8.06 12.12
C ILE A 203 -1.35 -7.35 13.14
N HIS A 204 -1.83 -6.15 12.81
CA HIS A 204 -2.78 -5.39 13.62
C HIS A 204 -4.01 -5.01 12.81
N LEU A 205 -5.20 -5.19 13.39
CA LEU A 205 -6.46 -4.88 12.72
C LEU A 205 -6.97 -3.51 13.15
N ILE A 206 -7.26 -2.70 12.15
CA ILE A 206 -7.75 -1.33 12.24
C ILE A 206 -9.15 -1.28 11.62
N ASN A 207 -10.10 -0.67 12.31
CA ASN A 207 -11.40 -0.34 11.74
C ASN A 207 -11.28 0.98 10.98
N GLU A 208 -11.64 0.98 9.69
CA GLU A 208 -11.68 2.18 8.87
C GLU A 208 -13.15 2.62 8.69
N ASN A 209 -13.49 3.82 9.18
CA ASN A 209 -14.81 4.37 8.95
C ASN A 209 -14.80 5.11 7.60
N VAL A 210 -15.57 4.62 6.67
CA VAL A 210 -15.74 5.21 5.35
C VAL A 210 -17.12 5.82 5.26
N ASN A 211 -17.20 7.13 5.02
CA ASN A 211 -18.45 7.82 4.80
C ASN A 211 -18.73 7.93 3.30
N GLU A 212 -19.94 7.61 2.90
CA GLU A 212 -20.45 7.87 1.56
C GLU A 212 -21.27 9.16 1.56
N ILE A 213 -20.86 10.13 0.74
CA ILE A 213 -21.58 11.39 0.54
C ILE A 213 -21.82 11.56 -0.95
N ASN A 214 -23.09 11.58 -1.37
CA ASN A 214 -23.47 11.71 -2.78
C ASN A 214 -22.79 10.66 -3.71
N GLY A 215 -22.69 9.42 -3.28
CA GLY A 215 -22.07 8.33 -4.02
C GLY A 215 -20.53 8.41 -4.11
N LYS A 216 -19.89 9.26 -3.31
CA LYS A 216 -18.44 9.35 -3.19
C LYS A 216 -17.99 8.89 -1.81
N TYR A 217 -16.90 8.15 -1.76
CA TYR A 217 -16.34 7.62 -0.52
C TYR A 217 -15.26 8.53 0.05
N TYR A 218 -15.35 8.81 1.35
CA TYR A 218 -14.38 9.59 2.13
C TYR A 218 -13.97 8.82 3.37
N ASN A 219 -12.67 8.77 3.67
CA ASN A 219 -12.21 8.28 4.97
C ASN A 219 -12.56 9.30 6.04
N SER A 220 -13.13 8.85 7.15
CA SER A 220 -13.44 9.75 8.26
C SER A 220 -12.47 9.56 9.43
N LYS A 221 -12.39 8.35 9.97
CA LYS A 221 -11.56 8.03 11.14
C LYS A 221 -11.15 6.57 11.12
N VAL A 222 -10.00 6.29 11.72
CA VAL A 222 -9.55 4.93 12.02
C VAL A 222 -9.57 4.70 13.54
N SER A 223 -9.83 3.47 13.93
CA SER A 223 -9.86 3.02 15.34
C SER A 223 -9.40 1.57 15.44
N ASN A 224 -9.16 1.10 16.66
CA ASN A 224 -8.91 -0.32 16.86
C ASN A 224 -10.11 -1.15 16.39
N ALA A 225 -9.85 -2.28 15.74
CA ALA A 225 -10.91 -3.25 15.44
C ALA A 225 -11.56 -3.74 16.72
N SER A 226 -12.87 -4.01 16.67
CA SER A 226 -13.59 -4.48 17.85
C SER A 226 -13.06 -5.84 18.34
N PRO A 227 -13.17 -6.16 19.64
CA PRO A 227 -12.78 -7.49 20.15
C PRO A 227 -13.49 -8.64 19.41
N CYS A 228 -14.73 -8.43 18.98
CA CYS A 228 -15.50 -9.39 18.19
C CYS A 228 -14.84 -9.61 16.82
N THR A 229 -14.49 -8.53 16.11
CA THR A 229 -13.80 -8.60 14.82
C THR A 229 -12.46 -9.33 14.94
N VAL A 230 -11.67 -9.03 15.98
CA VAL A 230 -10.38 -9.71 16.23
C VAL A 230 -10.58 -11.20 16.51
N ARG A 231 -11.57 -11.58 17.32
CA ARG A 231 -11.90 -12.99 17.60
C ARG A 231 -12.31 -13.72 16.33
N ASN A 232 -13.16 -13.12 15.52
CA ASN A 232 -13.58 -13.72 14.25
C ASN A 232 -12.43 -13.84 13.25
N ALA A 233 -11.50 -12.88 13.23
CA ALA A 233 -10.30 -12.98 12.41
C ALA A 233 -9.42 -14.18 12.82
N LYS A 234 -9.29 -14.45 14.12
CA LYS A 234 -8.60 -15.65 14.63
C LYS A 234 -9.34 -16.93 14.24
N ASN A 235 -10.66 -16.99 14.46
CA ASN A 235 -11.48 -18.16 14.15
C ASN A 235 -11.46 -18.50 12.66
N ASN A 236 -11.45 -17.50 11.78
CA ASN A 236 -11.36 -17.65 10.32
C ASN A 236 -9.94 -17.83 9.81
N ASN A 237 -8.95 -17.93 10.68
CA ASN A 237 -7.53 -18.04 10.32
C ASN A 237 -7.07 -16.97 9.33
N LEU A 238 -7.47 -15.71 9.57
CA LEU A 238 -7.10 -14.57 8.71
C LEU A 238 -5.57 -14.42 8.61
N ALA A 239 -4.85 -14.60 9.73
CA ALA A 239 -3.39 -14.54 9.74
C ALA A 239 -2.76 -15.58 8.79
N GLY A 240 -3.32 -16.81 8.73
CA GLY A 240 -2.87 -17.84 7.79
C GLY A 240 -3.15 -17.49 6.33
N ALA A 241 -4.28 -16.84 6.04
CA ALA A 241 -4.58 -16.34 4.71
C ALA A 241 -3.61 -15.23 4.28
N ILE A 242 -3.34 -14.27 5.16
CA ILE A 242 -2.36 -13.20 4.97
C ILE A 242 -0.94 -13.78 4.76
N ALA A 243 -0.54 -14.76 5.56
CA ALA A 243 0.76 -15.41 5.41
C ALA A 243 0.92 -16.14 4.06
N ARG A 244 -0.15 -16.73 3.50
CA ARG A 244 -0.12 -17.32 2.16
C ARG A 244 0.10 -16.26 1.06
N LEU A 245 -0.54 -15.10 1.16
CA LEU A 245 -0.32 -13.97 0.24
C LEU A 245 1.14 -13.50 0.28
N PHE A 246 1.67 -13.24 1.47
CA PHE A 246 3.02 -12.72 1.62
C PHE A 246 4.09 -13.72 1.16
N ARG A 247 3.90 -15.02 1.44
CA ARG A 247 4.79 -16.07 0.93
C ARG A 247 4.78 -16.12 -0.59
N TYR A 248 3.61 -15.98 -1.23
CA TYR A 248 3.50 -15.94 -2.68
C TYR A 248 4.19 -14.71 -3.28
N TRP A 249 4.04 -13.55 -2.66
CA TRP A 249 4.70 -12.32 -3.12
C TRP A 249 6.19 -12.25 -2.75
N ASN A 250 6.62 -13.02 -1.77
CA ASN A 250 7.99 -12.99 -1.21
C ASN A 250 8.47 -11.57 -0.88
N CYS A 251 7.62 -10.80 -0.21
CA CYS A 251 7.82 -9.38 0.05
C CYS A 251 8.48 -9.10 1.40
N THR A 252 9.11 -7.93 1.51
CA THR A 252 9.62 -7.36 2.77
C THR A 252 9.16 -5.91 2.87
N GLY A 253 8.70 -5.48 4.04
CA GLY A 253 8.26 -4.11 4.29
C GLY A 253 6.94 -4.04 5.05
N PHE A 254 6.41 -2.83 5.18
CA PHE A 254 5.03 -2.64 5.60
C PHE A 254 4.08 -2.96 4.45
N VAL A 255 2.98 -3.64 4.77
CA VAL A 255 1.89 -3.91 3.83
C VAL A 255 0.56 -3.74 4.55
N PHE A 256 -0.33 -2.97 3.94
CA PHE A 256 -1.69 -2.78 4.42
C PHE A 256 -2.66 -3.50 3.50
N LEU A 257 -3.49 -4.36 4.08
CA LEU A 257 -4.49 -5.16 3.38
C LEU A 257 -5.87 -4.67 3.78
N SER A 258 -6.67 -4.21 2.82
CA SER A 258 -8.03 -3.69 3.08
C SER A 258 -9.08 -4.76 2.80
N PHE A 259 -9.88 -5.08 3.81
CA PHE A 259 -10.93 -6.08 3.77
C PHE A 259 -12.32 -5.46 4.00
N LYS A 260 -13.33 -6.01 3.34
CA LYS A 260 -14.71 -5.94 3.81
C LYS A 260 -14.95 -7.09 4.79
N TYR A 261 -15.28 -6.76 6.04
CA TYR A 261 -15.78 -7.72 7.02
C TYR A 261 -17.30 -7.75 6.94
N THR A 262 -17.82 -8.78 6.34
CA THR A 262 -19.24 -8.93 5.98
C THR A 262 -20.08 -9.39 7.17
N ASN A 263 -21.41 -9.25 7.07
CA ASN A 263 -22.36 -9.64 8.13
C ASN A 263 -22.32 -11.15 8.44
N ASN A 264 -21.89 -12.00 7.51
CA ASN A 264 -21.69 -13.43 7.75
C ASN A 264 -20.30 -13.76 8.34
N GLY A 265 -19.51 -12.75 8.73
CA GLY A 265 -18.23 -12.93 9.40
C GLY A 265 -17.03 -13.20 8.48
N THR A 266 -17.19 -13.06 7.17
CA THR A 266 -16.12 -13.30 6.18
C THR A 266 -15.29 -12.03 5.96
N PHE A 267 -13.96 -12.17 5.89
CA PHE A 267 -13.03 -11.12 5.47
C PHE A 267 -12.77 -11.26 3.97
N VAL A 268 -13.22 -10.27 3.19
CA VAL A 268 -13.11 -10.24 1.73
C VAL A 268 -12.11 -9.18 1.32
N LEU A 269 -10.94 -9.57 0.82
CA LEU A 269 -9.87 -8.66 0.42
C LEU A 269 -10.26 -7.87 -0.84
N TYR A 270 -10.03 -6.55 -0.84
CA TYR A 270 -10.32 -5.71 -2.00
C TYR A 270 -9.20 -4.75 -2.41
N GLU A 271 -8.19 -4.55 -1.56
CA GLU A 271 -7.06 -3.68 -1.86
C GLU A 271 -5.82 -4.08 -1.06
N VAL A 272 -4.64 -3.83 -1.62
CA VAL A 272 -3.36 -3.96 -0.96
C VAL A 272 -2.49 -2.74 -1.24
N ASN A 273 -1.85 -2.22 -0.20
CA ASN A 273 -0.99 -1.04 -0.26
C ASN A 273 0.36 -1.35 0.41
N PRO A 274 1.46 -1.48 -0.35
CA PRO A 274 2.81 -1.59 0.20
C PRO A 274 3.32 -0.24 0.72
N GLY A 275 4.16 -0.28 1.74
CA GLY A 275 4.72 0.88 2.42
C GLY A 275 3.81 1.43 3.52
N LEU A 276 4.33 2.38 4.30
CA LEU A 276 3.53 3.06 5.31
C LEU A 276 2.42 3.87 4.68
N CYS A 277 1.18 3.58 5.09
CA CYS A 277 0.00 4.30 4.60
C CYS A 277 0.07 5.80 4.89
N GLY A 278 -0.52 6.60 4.00
CA GLY A 278 -0.89 7.99 4.23
C GLY A 278 -2.13 8.10 5.14
N ASP A 279 -2.88 9.18 4.94
CA ASP A 279 -4.21 9.43 5.54
C ASP A 279 -4.23 9.30 7.07
N ASP A 280 -3.22 9.85 7.76
CA ASP A 280 -3.07 9.84 9.22
C ASP A 280 -2.95 8.46 9.86
N ILE A 281 -2.86 7.37 9.10
CA ILE A 281 -2.72 6.03 9.70
C ILE A 281 -1.37 5.88 10.38
N ALA A 282 -0.28 6.24 9.72
CA ALA A 282 1.05 6.10 10.32
C ALA A 282 1.27 7.10 11.47
N GLU A 283 1.04 8.39 11.23
CA GLU A 283 1.25 9.45 12.22
C GLU A 283 0.13 9.49 13.26
N GLY A 284 -1.10 9.63 12.78
CA GLY A 284 -2.26 9.91 13.62
C GLY A 284 -2.79 8.69 14.38
N TYR A 285 -2.56 7.47 13.87
CA TYR A 285 -3.06 6.27 14.52
C TYR A 285 -1.95 5.36 15.04
N LEU A 286 -1.03 4.87 14.19
CA LEU A 286 -0.04 3.87 14.62
C LEU A 286 0.92 4.45 15.67
N ASN A 287 1.59 5.56 15.37
CA ASN A 287 2.50 6.18 16.32
C ASN A 287 1.81 6.69 17.60
N ALA A 288 0.54 7.09 17.52
CA ALA A 288 -0.24 7.50 18.69
C ALA A 288 -0.70 6.32 19.58
N ASN A 289 -1.00 5.16 19.00
CA ASN A 289 -1.49 3.99 19.74
C ASN A 289 -0.37 3.04 20.21
N PHE A 290 0.86 3.21 19.71
CA PHE A 290 2.04 2.41 20.03
C PHE A 290 3.20 3.33 20.38
N THR A 291 3.08 4.05 21.51
CA THR A 291 4.01 5.10 21.93
C THR A 291 5.44 4.62 22.22
N ASP A 292 5.63 3.31 22.36
CA ASP A 292 6.93 2.64 22.50
C ASP A 292 7.53 2.22 21.15
N ALA A 293 6.94 2.65 20.02
CA ALA A 293 7.38 2.34 18.68
C ALA A 293 7.28 3.56 17.74
N ASN A 294 8.30 3.79 16.93
CA ASN A 294 8.25 4.72 15.81
C ASN A 294 8.18 3.93 14.52
N PHE A 295 7.05 3.97 13.84
CA PHE A 295 6.80 3.15 12.65
C PHE A 295 7.64 3.59 11.45
N PHE A 296 8.10 4.83 11.37
CA PHE A 296 9.02 5.28 10.32
C PHE A 296 10.43 4.70 10.53
N ASN A 297 10.94 4.69 11.76
CA ASN A 297 12.22 4.05 12.08
C ASN A 297 12.15 2.53 11.86
N ILE A 298 11.02 1.90 12.20
CA ILE A 298 10.79 0.47 11.93
C ILE A 298 10.84 0.20 10.43
N ASP A 299 10.19 1.03 9.59
CA ASP A 299 10.20 0.84 8.13
C ASP A 299 11.61 0.95 7.56
N VAL A 300 12.38 1.96 7.97
CA VAL A 300 13.80 2.10 7.59
C VAL A 300 14.58 0.84 7.95
N LYS A 301 14.48 0.35 9.19
CA LYS A 301 15.17 -0.87 9.65
C LYS A 301 14.78 -2.11 8.85
N VAL A 302 13.50 -2.27 8.55
CA VAL A 302 13.00 -3.38 7.72
C VAL A 302 13.59 -3.31 6.32
N MET A 303 13.57 -2.14 5.69
CA MET A 303 14.03 -1.96 4.32
C MET A 303 15.55 -1.96 4.17
N THR A 304 16.29 -1.75 5.25
CA THR A 304 17.76 -1.84 5.28
C THR A 304 18.28 -3.20 5.79
N GLY A 305 17.37 -4.09 6.20
CA GLY A 305 17.72 -5.43 6.69
C GLY A 305 18.08 -5.51 8.17
N GLU A 306 17.78 -4.48 8.95
CA GLU A 306 18.01 -4.45 10.40
C GLU A 306 16.76 -4.95 11.16
N TYR A 307 16.67 -6.28 11.39
CA TYR A 307 15.42 -6.88 11.91
C TYR A 307 15.37 -7.04 13.44
N LYS A 308 16.37 -6.59 14.17
CA LYS A 308 16.40 -6.74 15.64
C LYS A 308 15.46 -5.72 16.30
N ASN A 309 14.65 -6.22 17.26
CA ASN A 309 13.77 -5.39 18.10
C ASN A 309 12.73 -4.52 17.36
N LEU A 310 12.23 -5.01 16.21
CA LEU A 310 11.24 -4.28 15.42
C LEU A 310 9.87 -4.19 16.10
N VAL A 311 9.47 -5.20 16.86
CA VAL A 311 8.14 -5.31 17.45
C VAL A 311 8.22 -5.06 18.94
N SER A 312 7.63 -3.94 19.39
CA SER A 312 7.58 -3.53 20.78
C SER A 312 6.61 -4.36 21.63
N LYS A 313 6.60 -4.16 22.95
CA LYS A 313 5.67 -4.85 23.86
C LYS A 313 4.21 -4.50 23.55
N SER A 314 3.90 -3.23 23.32
CA SER A 314 2.54 -2.80 22.99
C SER A 314 2.07 -3.37 21.64
N MET A 315 2.96 -3.43 20.67
CA MET A 315 2.66 -4.05 19.37
C MET A 315 2.35 -5.54 19.50
N LYS A 316 3.13 -6.30 20.30
CA LYS A 316 2.86 -7.73 20.59
C LYS A 316 1.52 -7.94 21.25
N ALA A 317 1.16 -7.11 22.23
CA ALA A 317 -0.10 -7.22 22.95
C ALA A 317 -1.35 -7.04 22.08
N LYS A 318 -1.23 -6.26 21.00
CA LYS A 318 -2.31 -5.97 20.05
C LYS A 318 -2.18 -6.73 18.72
N SER A 319 -1.24 -7.66 18.62
CA SER A 319 -1.04 -8.44 17.39
C SER A 319 -2.09 -9.55 17.24
N LEU A 320 -2.40 -9.87 15.98
CA LEU A 320 -3.22 -11.02 15.63
C LEU A 320 -2.42 -12.34 15.71
N ILE A 321 -1.09 -12.25 15.60
CA ILE A 321 -0.13 -13.36 15.69
C ILE A 321 0.86 -13.15 16.81
#